data_0037e1f2ade1e31272b189a3a10b61cb
#
_entry.id   0037e1f2ade1e31272b189a3a10b61cb
#
_cell.length_a   1.000
_cell.length_b   1.000
_cell.length_c   1.000
_cell.angle_alpha   90.00
_cell.angle_beta   90.00
_cell.angle_gamma   90.00
#
_symmetry.space_group_name_H-M   'P 1'
#
loop_
_entity.id
_entity.type
_entity.pdbx_description
1 polymer ?
#
loop_
_entity_poly.entity_id
_entity_poly.type
_entity_poly.pdbx_seq_one_letter_code
_entity_poly.pdbx_strand_id
1 'polypeptide(L)'
;MKNAQQIIGSCIRVLREQRGWSLGHLAECSEISYQYLSGVETGKENFTVQVLERLSATLGFPVMTLVSTAFNNAAGLAAPVVQDQFFRSQVPLPEGLSIDHLRAALNQTQAMVHVMNRNMIEEIGSPLQGLIQGNNFSGLVSNIFSNCMDSCSPYKHNHDQRYPDLINKGTAKGRGVGLEVKLTVNIGKGGESHNGHHGWHVIACYNFTEDGDIVFVHVMFAELAGHQDANPDWSYVGSKVNEGTGSRRTETYVTNLKGTTKLRDGSVYINTDVVKFGRWRQERVGAVPDWSIFA
;
A
#
# COMPACT_ATOMS: atom_id res chain seq x y z
N MET A 1 16.75 29.08 10.23
CA MET A 1 16.23 27.71 10.39
C MET A 1 14.72 27.81 10.64
N LYS A 2 13.89 26.99 9.97
CA LYS A 2 12.46 26.93 10.30
C LYS A 2 12.30 26.31 11.69
N ASN A 3 11.36 26.82 12.49
CA ASN A 3 11.02 26.20 13.78
C ASN A 3 10.13 24.97 13.59
N ALA A 4 9.93 24.18 14.65
CA ALA A 4 9.15 22.93 14.59
C ALA A 4 7.73 23.13 14.05
N GLN A 5 7.06 24.22 14.41
CA GLN A 5 5.71 24.55 13.93
C GLN A 5 5.68 24.80 12.43
N GLN A 6 6.65 25.55 11.91
CA GLN A 6 6.79 25.80 10.47
C GLN A 6 7.11 24.52 9.69
N ILE A 7 7.91 23.63 10.27
CA ILE A 7 8.26 22.34 9.67
C ILE A 7 7.01 21.45 9.58
N ILE A 8 6.32 21.27 10.69
CA ILE A 8 5.11 20.41 10.75
C ILE A 8 3.97 21.02 9.93
N GLY A 9 3.72 22.32 10.06
CA GLY A 9 2.68 23.00 9.30
C GLY A 9 2.89 22.93 7.79
N SER A 10 4.14 23.12 7.33
CA SER A 10 4.49 22.95 5.91
C SER A 10 4.25 21.52 5.43
N CYS A 11 4.53 20.51 6.25
CA CYS A 11 4.28 19.10 5.92
C CYS A 11 2.77 18.81 5.80
N ILE A 12 1.96 19.30 6.76
CA ILE A 12 0.49 19.16 6.70
C ILE A 12 -0.05 19.74 5.41
N ARG A 13 0.41 20.94 5.02
CA ARG A 13 0.03 21.56 3.75
C ARG A 13 0.36 20.69 2.55
N VAL A 14 1.60 20.20 2.46
CA VAL A 14 2.03 19.32 1.35
C VAL A 14 1.17 18.07 1.28
N LEU A 15 0.92 17.40 2.40
CA LEU A 15 0.09 16.20 2.47
C LEU A 15 -1.37 16.45 2.07
N ARG A 16 -1.91 17.61 2.41
CA ARG A 16 -3.24 18.05 1.98
C ARG A 16 -3.28 18.29 0.46
N GLU A 17 -2.31 19.05 -0.06
CA GLU A 17 -2.21 19.36 -1.49
C GLU A 17 -2.00 18.12 -2.35
N GLN A 18 -1.22 17.16 -1.88
CA GLN A 18 -1.03 15.85 -2.55
C GLN A 18 -2.34 15.05 -2.66
N ARG A 19 -3.33 15.29 -1.78
CA ARG A 19 -4.67 14.71 -1.87
C ARG A 19 -5.63 15.50 -2.74
N GLY A 20 -5.18 16.62 -3.31
CA GLY A 20 -6.06 17.55 -4.02
C GLY A 20 -7.08 18.24 -3.13
N TRP A 21 -6.89 18.22 -1.81
CA TRP A 21 -7.84 18.80 -0.86
C TRP A 21 -7.65 20.31 -0.72
N SER A 22 -8.77 21.02 -0.70
CA SER A 22 -8.76 22.44 -0.31
C SER A 22 -8.47 22.58 1.19
N LEU A 23 -8.00 23.76 1.60
CA LEU A 23 -7.82 24.08 3.02
C LEU A 23 -9.15 23.94 3.79
N GLY A 24 -10.27 24.36 3.17
CA GLY A 24 -11.61 24.22 3.74
C GLY A 24 -12.01 22.78 3.95
N HIS A 25 -11.72 21.90 3.01
CA HIS A 25 -12.03 20.46 3.13
C HIS A 25 -11.27 19.81 4.31
N LEU A 26 -9.95 20.05 4.42
CA LEU A 26 -9.21 19.52 5.57
C LEU A 26 -9.69 20.12 6.90
N ALA A 27 -10.03 21.42 6.93
CA ALA A 27 -10.55 22.08 8.10
C ALA A 27 -11.86 21.44 8.59
N GLU A 28 -12.80 21.20 7.67
CA GLU A 28 -14.07 20.56 7.93
C GLU A 28 -13.88 19.12 8.44
N CYS A 29 -13.11 18.30 7.72
CA CYS A 29 -12.88 16.89 8.09
C CYS A 29 -12.14 16.71 9.42
N SER A 30 -11.32 17.68 9.81
CA SER A 30 -10.57 17.66 11.08
C SER A 30 -11.25 18.45 12.21
N GLU A 31 -12.44 19.00 11.97
CA GLU A 31 -13.20 19.82 12.93
C GLU A 31 -12.39 21.01 13.48
N ILE A 32 -11.63 21.67 12.61
CA ILE A 32 -10.78 22.81 12.93
C ILE A 32 -11.24 24.01 12.09
N SER A 33 -11.18 25.23 12.66
CA SER A 33 -11.57 26.41 11.88
C SER A 33 -10.59 26.66 10.73
N TYR A 34 -11.12 27.11 9.58
CA TYR A 34 -10.34 27.46 8.40
C TYR A 34 -9.17 28.42 8.71
N GLN A 35 -9.44 29.47 9.49
CA GLN A 35 -8.45 30.49 9.84
C GLN A 35 -7.31 29.88 10.68
N TYR A 36 -7.67 29.08 11.68
CA TYR A 36 -6.69 28.45 12.54
C TYR A 36 -5.83 27.43 11.74
N LEU A 37 -6.45 26.59 10.89
CA LEU A 37 -5.70 25.67 10.04
C LEU A 37 -4.76 26.41 9.07
N SER A 38 -5.20 27.53 8.50
CA SER A 38 -4.32 28.39 7.68
C SER A 38 -3.12 28.89 8.45
N GLY A 39 -3.31 29.27 9.72
CA GLY A 39 -2.25 29.66 10.62
C GLY A 39 -1.30 28.51 10.96
N VAL A 40 -1.83 27.32 11.18
CA VAL A 40 -1.06 26.09 11.40
C VAL A 40 -0.19 25.76 10.18
N GLU A 41 -0.76 25.72 8.98
CA GLU A 41 -0.01 25.40 7.75
C GLU A 41 1.09 26.42 7.43
N THR A 42 0.91 27.66 7.85
CA THR A 42 1.90 28.72 7.66
C THR A 42 2.88 28.85 8.84
N GLY A 43 2.69 28.06 9.91
CA GLY A 43 3.53 28.09 11.11
C GLY A 43 3.38 29.35 11.94
N LYS A 44 2.25 30.04 11.81
CA LYS A 44 1.91 31.26 12.58
C LYS A 44 1.14 30.97 13.87
N GLU A 45 0.46 29.82 13.90
CA GLU A 45 -0.34 29.38 15.03
C GLU A 45 0.32 28.21 15.77
N ASN A 46 0.22 28.27 17.10
CA ASN A 46 0.56 27.11 17.93
C ASN A 46 -0.56 26.09 17.88
N PHE A 47 -0.20 24.81 17.81
CA PHE A 47 -1.15 23.73 17.90
C PHE A 47 -0.84 22.80 19.07
N THR A 48 -1.89 22.31 19.67
CA THR A 48 -1.79 21.29 20.74
C THR A 48 -1.58 19.89 20.11
N VAL A 49 -1.13 18.94 20.93
CA VAL A 49 -1.04 17.54 20.52
C VAL A 49 -2.40 17.01 20.03
N GLN A 50 -3.51 17.41 20.66
CA GLN A 50 -4.86 17.04 20.26
C GLN A 50 -5.23 17.52 18.85
N VAL A 51 -4.84 18.74 18.49
CA VAL A 51 -5.02 19.27 17.13
C VAL A 51 -4.19 18.47 16.13
N LEU A 52 -2.96 18.15 16.49
CA LEU A 52 -2.08 17.34 15.65
C LEU A 52 -2.63 15.92 15.45
N GLU A 53 -3.21 15.32 16.51
CA GLU A 53 -3.90 14.02 16.43
C GLU A 53 -5.08 14.04 15.45
N ARG A 54 -5.93 15.09 15.51
CA ARG A 54 -7.06 15.25 14.57
C ARG A 54 -6.58 15.38 13.14
N LEU A 55 -5.61 16.25 12.89
CA LEU A 55 -5.03 16.45 11.56
C LEU A 55 -4.37 15.19 11.02
N SER A 56 -3.60 14.50 11.85
CA SER A 56 -2.92 13.26 11.44
C SER A 56 -3.92 12.15 11.16
N ALA A 57 -4.96 11.99 11.98
CA ALA A 57 -6.03 11.01 11.75
C ALA A 57 -6.78 11.31 10.46
N THR A 58 -7.16 12.58 10.21
CA THR A 58 -7.82 13.01 8.97
C THR A 58 -6.94 12.77 7.74
N LEU A 59 -5.64 13.02 7.88
CA LEU A 59 -4.65 12.77 6.84
C LEU A 59 -4.25 11.29 6.74
N GLY A 60 -4.78 10.39 7.58
CA GLY A 60 -4.49 8.96 7.53
C GLY A 60 -3.07 8.58 7.98
N PHE A 61 -2.47 9.36 8.89
CA PHE A 61 -1.15 9.09 9.45
C PHE A 61 -1.19 8.97 10.98
N PRO A 62 -0.44 8.07 11.60
CA PRO A 62 -0.11 8.20 13.01
C PRO A 62 0.65 9.50 13.26
N VAL A 63 0.41 10.14 14.42
CA VAL A 63 1.06 11.42 14.79
C VAL A 63 2.58 11.35 14.65
N MET A 64 3.20 10.29 15.15
CA MET A 64 4.65 10.13 15.07
C MET A 64 5.15 10.03 13.63
N THR A 65 4.41 9.35 12.75
CA THR A 65 4.75 9.29 11.31
C THR A 65 4.65 10.67 10.67
N LEU A 66 3.60 11.43 10.98
CA LEU A 66 3.45 12.81 10.48
C LEU A 66 4.62 13.70 10.92
N VAL A 67 4.99 13.64 12.19
CA VAL A 67 6.10 14.44 12.76
C VAL A 67 7.43 14.01 12.11
N SER A 68 7.74 12.72 12.08
CA SER A 68 8.97 12.22 11.46
C SER A 68 9.07 12.61 9.99
N THR A 69 7.98 12.49 9.22
CA THR A 69 7.91 12.93 7.83
C THR A 69 8.19 14.42 7.70
N ALA A 70 7.64 15.25 8.59
CA ALA A 70 7.85 16.68 8.56
C ALA A 70 9.32 17.06 8.75
N PHE A 71 9.99 16.47 9.73
CA PHE A 71 11.40 16.75 10.00
C PHE A 71 12.33 16.16 8.94
N ASN A 72 12.06 14.96 8.42
CA ASN A 72 12.81 14.36 7.32
C ASN A 72 12.70 15.22 6.05
N ASN A 73 11.51 15.69 5.70
CA ASN A 73 11.32 16.60 4.56
C ASN A 73 12.11 17.91 4.73
N ALA A 74 12.13 18.47 5.94
CA ALA A 74 12.88 19.69 6.24
C ALA A 74 14.41 19.48 6.18
N ALA A 75 14.87 18.28 6.45
CA ALA A 75 16.27 17.88 6.31
C ALA A 75 16.65 17.49 4.87
N GLY A 76 15.71 17.53 3.90
CA GLY A 76 15.92 17.06 2.54
C GLY A 76 15.90 15.52 2.40
N LEU A 77 15.42 14.84 3.43
CA LEU A 77 15.29 13.37 3.51
C LEU A 77 13.82 12.97 3.37
N ALA A 78 13.18 13.40 2.29
CA ALA A 78 11.78 13.11 2.04
C ALA A 78 11.58 11.63 1.72
N ALA A 79 10.65 10.97 2.42
CA ALA A 79 10.17 9.65 2.02
C ALA A 79 9.55 9.72 0.61
N PRO A 80 9.73 8.69 -0.23
CA PRO A 80 9.03 8.59 -1.50
C PRO A 80 7.51 8.66 -1.31
N VAL A 81 6.81 9.22 -2.29
CA VAL A 81 5.34 9.28 -2.32
C VAL A 81 4.80 8.79 -3.65
N VAL A 82 3.63 8.14 -3.64
CA VAL A 82 2.93 7.76 -4.87
C VAL A 82 2.36 9.00 -5.56
N GLN A 83 2.37 8.99 -6.89
CA GLN A 83 1.96 10.15 -7.69
C GLN A 83 0.52 9.98 -8.19
N ASP A 84 -0.30 11.02 -8.04
CA ASP A 84 -1.73 10.99 -8.34
C ASP A 84 -2.03 10.66 -9.81
N GLN A 85 -1.18 11.10 -10.73
CA GLN A 85 -1.34 10.87 -12.16
C GLN A 85 -1.31 9.40 -12.58
N PHE A 86 -0.79 8.52 -11.73
CA PHE A 86 -0.70 7.08 -12.00
C PHE A 86 -1.85 6.27 -11.42
N PHE A 87 -2.78 6.91 -10.68
CA PHE A 87 -3.99 6.26 -10.21
C PHE A 87 -5.07 6.19 -11.30
N ARG A 88 -5.81 5.10 -11.31
CA ARG A 88 -6.88 4.80 -12.26
C ARG A 88 -8.18 4.57 -11.50
N SER A 89 -8.99 5.63 -11.40
CA SER A 89 -10.20 5.65 -10.58
C SER A 89 -11.34 4.75 -11.09
N GLN A 90 -11.30 4.36 -12.37
CA GLN A 90 -12.30 3.49 -12.98
C GLN A 90 -12.10 1.99 -12.65
N VAL A 91 -10.96 1.61 -12.08
CA VAL A 91 -10.69 0.21 -11.71
C VAL A 91 -11.55 -0.17 -10.50
N PRO A 92 -12.28 -1.29 -10.57
CA PRO A 92 -13.06 -1.77 -9.43
C PRO A 92 -12.19 -2.09 -8.23
N LEU A 93 -12.65 -1.66 -7.06
CA LEU A 93 -12.02 -1.95 -5.77
C LEU A 93 -12.98 -2.76 -4.88
N PRO A 94 -12.44 -3.50 -3.89
CA PRO A 94 -13.27 -4.17 -2.90
C PRO A 94 -14.19 -3.20 -2.18
N GLU A 95 -15.31 -3.71 -1.68
CA GLU A 95 -16.36 -2.92 -1.02
C GLU A 95 -15.80 -1.99 0.07
N GLY A 96 -16.17 -0.70 -0.02
CA GLY A 96 -15.77 0.35 0.91
C GLY A 96 -14.35 0.87 0.73
N LEU A 97 -13.50 0.24 -0.10
CA LEU A 97 -12.17 0.74 -0.40
C LEU A 97 -12.22 1.85 -1.46
N SER A 98 -11.46 2.92 -1.27
CA SER A 98 -11.30 4.02 -2.23
C SER A 98 -9.84 4.23 -2.62
N ILE A 99 -9.64 4.97 -3.70
CA ILE A 99 -8.29 5.41 -4.12
C ILE A 99 -7.61 6.21 -3.01
N ASP A 100 -8.34 7.04 -2.27
CA ASP A 100 -7.77 7.86 -1.19
C ASP A 100 -7.29 6.99 -0.03
N HIS A 101 -8.04 5.96 0.33
CA HIS A 101 -7.60 4.97 1.32
C HIS A 101 -6.31 4.27 0.87
N LEU A 102 -6.28 3.81 -0.38
CA LEU A 102 -5.11 3.13 -0.94
C LEU A 102 -3.89 4.07 -0.99
N ARG A 103 -4.07 5.30 -1.51
CA ARG A 103 -3.01 6.31 -1.57
C ARG A 103 -2.41 6.59 -0.19
N ALA A 104 -3.27 6.77 0.80
CA ALA A 104 -2.84 7.00 2.18
C ALA A 104 -2.02 5.82 2.71
N ALA A 105 -2.49 4.59 2.52
CA ALA A 105 -1.80 3.39 2.97
C ALA A 105 -0.44 3.19 2.26
N LEU A 106 -0.36 3.41 0.94
CA LEU A 106 0.89 3.32 0.19
C LEU A 106 1.92 4.35 0.67
N ASN A 107 1.52 5.62 0.80
CA ASN A 107 2.39 6.69 1.28
C ASN A 107 2.87 6.44 2.72
N GLN A 108 1.97 5.99 3.59
CA GLN A 108 2.31 5.67 4.97
C GLN A 108 3.29 4.49 5.05
N THR A 109 3.10 3.47 4.20
CA THR A 109 4.01 2.33 4.11
C THR A 109 5.41 2.78 3.68
N GLN A 110 5.51 3.59 2.62
CA GLN A 110 6.79 4.15 2.17
C GLN A 110 7.47 4.99 3.26
N ALA A 111 6.70 5.84 3.94
CA ALA A 111 7.22 6.68 5.03
C ALA A 111 7.76 5.84 6.20
N MET A 112 7.05 4.78 6.61
CA MET A 112 7.50 3.90 7.70
C MET A 112 8.77 3.14 7.32
N VAL A 113 8.82 2.57 6.10
CA VAL A 113 10.01 1.85 5.61
C VAL A 113 11.19 2.82 5.48
N HIS A 114 10.97 4.05 5.00
CA HIS A 114 11.98 5.10 4.92
C HIS A 114 12.60 5.41 6.30
N VAL A 115 11.78 5.62 7.32
CA VAL A 115 12.27 5.90 8.69
C VAL A 115 13.11 4.72 9.20
N MET A 116 12.63 3.49 9.01
CA MET A 116 13.39 2.29 9.41
C MET A 116 14.71 2.18 8.66
N ASN A 117 14.70 2.42 7.34
CA ASN A 117 15.86 2.35 6.49
C ASN A 117 16.91 3.42 6.87
N ARG A 118 16.48 4.66 7.11
CA ARG A 118 17.36 5.75 7.55
C ARG A 118 18.03 5.43 8.88
N ASN A 119 17.27 4.93 9.85
CA ASN A 119 17.83 4.51 11.14
C ASN A 119 18.88 3.40 10.98
N MET A 120 18.64 2.42 10.09
CA MET A 120 19.62 1.37 9.82
C MET A 120 20.90 1.93 9.17
N ILE A 121 20.77 2.85 8.23
CA ILE A 121 21.94 3.51 7.60
C ILE A 121 22.73 4.32 8.63
N GLU A 122 22.04 5.10 9.47
CA GLU A 122 22.67 5.95 10.48
C GLU A 122 23.38 5.16 11.58
N GLU A 123 22.74 4.10 12.10
CA GLU A 123 23.25 3.33 13.24
C GLU A 123 24.15 2.16 12.83
N ILE A 124 23.95 1.56 11.67
CA ILE A 124 24.61 0.31 11.24
C ILE A 124 25.43 0.51 9.98
N GLY A 125 25.24 1.63 9.24
CA GLY A 125 25.94 1.90 7.99
C GLY A 125 25.46 1.08 6.79
N SER A 126 24.28 0.44 6.89
CA SER A 126 23.75 -0.42 5.84
C SER A 126 22.24 -0.20 5.66
N PRO A 127 21.73 -0.15 4.41
CA PRO A 127 20.30 -0.07 4.16
C PRO A 127 19.58 -1.36 4.61
N LEU A 128 18.34 -1.22 5.05
CA LEU A 128 17.51 -2.31 5.58
C LEU A 128 17.43 -3.52 4.62
N GLN A 129 17.32 -3.27 3.31
CA GLN A 129 17.30 -4.33 2.28
C GLN A 129 18.59 -5.17 2.24
N GLY A 130 19.71 -4.63 2.65
CA GLY A 130 20.99 -5.36 2.71
C GLY A 130 21.10 -6.28 3.92
N LEU A 131 20.27 -6.09 4.93
CA LEU A 131 20.29 -6.84 6.20
C LEU A 131 19.24 -7.96 6.23
N ILE A 132 18.22 -7.92 5.37
CA ILE A 132 17.09 -8.85 5.40
C ILE A 132 16.98 -9.59 4.08
N GLN A 133 16.80 -10.92 4.12
CA GLN A 133 16.52 -11.72 2.93
C GLN A 133 15.28 -11.24 2.21
N GLY A 134 15.28 -11.22 0.88
CA GLY A 134 14.23 -10.63 0.04
C GLY A 134 12.81 -11.11 0.35
N ASN A 135 12.61 -12.40 0.63
CA ASN A 135 11.29 -12.94 1.01
C ASN A 135 10.81 -12.40 2.36
N ASN A 136 11.73 -12.30 3.34
CA ASN A 136 11.42 -11.77 4.67
C ASN A 136 11.18 -10.27 4.61
N PHE A 137 11.91 -9.55 3.75
CA PHE A 137 11.70 -8.13 3.51
C PHE A 137 10.30 -7.88 2.90
N SER A 138 9.91 -8.63 1.87
CA SER A 138 8.58 -8.52 1.29
C SER A 138 7.48 -8.85 2.31
N GLY A 139 7.70 -9.82 3.18
CA GLY A 139 6.81 -10.14 4.31
C GLY A 139 6.70 -8.99 5.32
N LEU A 140 7.82 -8.37 5.69
CA LEU A 140 7.84 -7.19 6.55
C LEU A 140 7.02 -6.05 5.94
N VAL A 141 7.28 -5.72 4.67
CA VAL A 141 6.56 -4.63 3.98
C VAL A 141 5.07 -4.95 3.81
N SER A 142 4.69 -6.24 3.59
CA SER A 142 3.29 -6.68 3.57
C SER A 142 2.59 -6.41 4.90
N ASN A 143 3.22 -6.74 6.01
CA ASN A 143 2.67 -6.48 7.35
C ASN A 143 2.54 -4.97 7.64
N ILE A 144 3.53 -4.17 7.26
CA ILE A 144 3.46 -2.70 7.38
C ILE A 144 2.30 -2.16 6.55
N PHE A 145 2.18 -2.58 5.29
CA PHE A 145 1.08 -2.17 4.41
C PHE A 145 -0.28 -2.56 4.98
N SER A 146 -0.43 -3.78 5.50
CA SER A 146 -1.69 -4.24 6.12
C SER A 146 -2.06 -3.40 7.35
N ASN A 147 -1.09 -3.01 8.18
CA ASN A 147 -1.31 -2.08 9.30
C ASN A 147 -1.68 -0.67 8.82
N CYS A 148 -1.07 -0.19 7.76
CA CYS A 148 -1.42 1.10 7.15
C CYS A 148 -2.84 1.06 6.55
N MET A 149 -3.22 -0.04 5.89
CA MET A 149 -4.59 -0.25 5.42
C MET A 149 -5.61 -0.26 6.57
N ASP A 150 -5.28 -0.89 7.70
CA ASP A 150 -6.11 -0.83 8.91
C ASP A 150 -6.31 0.61 9.40
N SER A 151 -5.25 1.39 9.44
CA SER A 151 -5.30 2.78 9.91
C SER A 151 -6.04 3.72 8.95
N CYS A 152 -5.95 3.49 7.64
CA CYS A 152 -6.39 4.42 6.60
C CYS A 152 -7.69 4.02 5.91
N SER A 153 -8.25 2.83 6.19
CA SER A 153 -9.36 2.27 5.40
C SER A 153 -10.41 1.58 6.29
N PRO A 154 -11.56 1.19 5.73
CA PRO A 154 -12.55 0.37 6.42
C PRO A 154 -12.12 -1.11 6.59
N TYR A 155 -10.86 -1.45 6.34
CA TYR A 155 -10.33 -2.80 6.52
C TYR A 155 -9.48 -2.89 7.78
N LYS A 156 -9.66 -3.98 8.55
CA LYS A 156 -8.89 -4.30 9.74
C LYS A 156 -7.85 -5.37 9.44
N HIS A 157 -6.62 -5.18 9.89
CA HIS A 157 -5.57 -6.19 9.78
C HIS A 157 -5.92 -7.43 10.60
N ASN A 158 -5.90 -8.59 9.97
CA ASN A 158 -6.11 -9.87 10.60
C ASN A 158 -4.76 -10.44 11.05
N HIS A 159 -4.43 -10.25 12.32
CA HIS A 159 -3.16 -10.71 12.88
C HIS A 159 -3.07 -12.24 13.05
N ASP A 160 -4.13 -12.99 12.74
CA ASP A 160 -4.22 -14.46 12.93
C ASP A 160 -3.61 -15.26 11.77
N GLN A 161 -2.66 -14.79 11.04
CA GLN A 161 -1.95 -15.51 9.95
C GLN A 161 -2.82 -16.44 9.06
N ARG A 162 -4.14 -16.28 9.11
CA ARG A 162 -5.13 -17.01 8.32
C ARG A 162 -5.71 -16.06 7.27
N TYR A 163 -6.05 -16.63 6.13
CA TYR A 163 -6.80 -15.92 5.10
C TYR A 163 -8.11 -15.34 5.67
N PRO A 164 -8.48 -14.11 5.32
CA PRO A 164 -7.68 -13.12 4.58
C PRO A 164 -6.80 -12.26 5.50
N ASP A 165 -5.80 -11.58 4.93
CA ASP A 165 -4.91 -10.66 5.68
C ASP A 165 -5.66 -9.43 6.21
N LEU A 166 -6.68 -8.96 5.48
CA LEU A 166 -7.50 -7.81 5.83
C LEU A 166 -8.99 -8.17 5.82
N ILE A 167 -9.72 -7.76 6.87
CA ILE A 167 -11.17 -8.01 7.03
C ILE A 167 -11.90 -6.67 7.01
N ASN A 168 -12.96 -6.55 6.22
CA ASN A 168 -13.80 -5.35 6.18
C ASN A 168 -14.48 -5.13 7.56
N LYS A 169 -14.28 -3.95 8.16
CA LYS A 169 -14.83 -3.56 9.48
C LYS A 169 -16.36 -3.49 9.50
N GLY A 170 -16.99 -3.25 8.34
CA GLY A 170 -18.44 -3.12 8.19
C GLY A 170 -19.18 -4.45 8.00
N THR A 171 -18.48 -5.55 7.75
CA THR A 171 -19.13 -6.85 7.60
C THR A 171 -19.32 -7.54 8.95
N ALA A 172 -20.59 -7.72 9.36
CA ALA A 172 -20.93 -8.59 10.46
C ALA A 172 -20.39 -10.01 10.17
N LYS A 173 -19.51 -10.52 11.04
CA LYS A 173 -18.98 -11.89 11.12
C LYS A 173 -19.52 -12.87 10.07
N GLY A 174 -19.09 -12.76 8.84
CA GLY A 174 -19.53 -13.62 7.74
C GLY A 174 -18.47 -13.68 6.65
N ARG A 175 -18.04 -14.86 6.34
CA ARG A 175 -17.12 -15.22 5.25
C ARG A 175 -17.42 -14.42 3.99
N GLY A 176 -16.50 -13.63 3.49
CA GLY A 176 -16.61 -13.23 2.10
C GLY A 176 -16.10 -11.85 1.71
N VAL A 177 -15.78 -10.94 2.62
CA VAL A 177 -15.23 -9.63 2.23
C VAL A 177 -13.88 -9.41 2.91
N GLY A 178 -12.96 -10.26 2.56
CA GLY A 178 -11.57 -10.14 2.93
C GLY A 178 -10.72 -9.71 1.74
N LEU A 179 -9.54 -9.22 2.03
CA LEU A 179 -8.56 -8.85 1.04
C LEU A 179 -7.22 -9.51 1.40
N GLU A 180 -6.74 -10.35 0.50
CA GLU A 180 -5.40 -10.95 0.61
C GLU A 180 -4.36 -9.97 0.10
N VAL A 181 -3.26 -9.84 0.82
CA VAL A 181 -2.21 -8.84 0.56
C VAL A 181 -0.93 -9.54 0.13
N LYS A 182 -0.35 -9.08 -0.98
CA LYS A 182 0.95 -9.57 -1.46
C LYS A 182 1.80 -8.39 -1.90
N LEU A 183 2.98 -8.25 -1.31
CA LEU A 183 3.96 -7.28 -1.76
C LEU A 183 5.17 -7.97 -2.37
N THR A 184 5.68 -7.41 -3.48
CA THR A 184 6.73 -8.08 -4.26
C THR A 184 7.53 -7.06 -5.09
N VAL A 185 8.77 -7.40 -5.40
CA VAL A 185 9.60 -6.70 -6.42
C VAL A 185 9.31 -7.18 -7.85
N ASN A 186 8.50 -8.23 -8.02
CA ASN A 186 8.23 -8.83 -9.33
C ASN A 186 7.05 -8.14 -10.01
N ILE A 187 7.33 -7.10 -10.79
CA ILE A 187 6.33 -6.26 -11.45
C ILE A 187 5.49 -7.09 -12.46
N GLY A 188 4.15 -6.95 -12.37
CA GLY A 188 3.20 -7.55 -13.32
C GLY A 188 3.07 -9.07 -13.23
N LYS A 189 3.70 -9.71 -12.26
CA LYS A 189 3.47 -11.12 -11.96
C LYS A 189 2.25 -11.25 -11.07
N GLY A 190 1.47 -12.30 -11.28
CA GLY A 190 0.48 -12.77 -10.32
C GLY A 190 1.18 -13.22 -9.04
N GLY A 191 0.45 -13.22 -7.93
CA GLY A 191 1.01 -13.65 -6.66
C GLY A 191 1.20 -15.16 -6.57
N GLU A 192 2.15 -15.59 -5.76
CA GLU A 192 2.12 -16.91 -5.17
C GLU A 192 1.21 -16.86 -3.95
N SER A 193 0.33 -17.84 -3.80
CA SER A 193 -0.48 -18.03 -2.61
C SER A 193 -0.36 -19.47 -2.16
N HIS A 194 -0.12 -19.69 -0.89
CA HIS A 194 0.03 -21.06 -0.38
C HIS A 194 -1.22 -21.90 -0.59
N ASN A 195 -2.41 -21.31 -0.63
CA ASN A 195 -3.67 -22.05 -0.68
C ASN A 195 -4.57 -21.69 -1.89
N GLY A 196 -4.22 -20.71 -2.71
CA GLY A 196 -5.01 -20.32 -3.89
C GLY A 196 -6.46 -19.96 -3.54
N HIS A 197 -6.66 -19.02 -2.61
CA HIS A 197 -7.97 -18.66 -2.08
C HIS A 197 -8.88 -17.97 -3.10
N HIS A 198 -10.18 -18.14 -2.91
CA HIS A 198 -11.22 -17.35 -3.58
C HIS A 198 -11.34 -15.97 -2.90
N GLY A 199 -11.53 -14.91 -3.66
CA GLY A 199 -11.84 -13.57 -3.16
C GLY A 199 -10.89 -12.49 -3.66
N TRP A 200 -10.98 -11.32 -3.03
CA TRP A 200 -10.19 -10.16 -3.40
C TRP A 200 -8.72 -10.30 -3.01
N HIS A 201 -7.86 -9.96 -3.96
CA HIS A 201 -6.41 -9.93 -3.78
C HIS A 201 -5.86 -8.56 -4.17
N VAL A 202 -4.91 -8.05 -3.41
CA VAL A 202 -4.07 -6.93 -3.78
C VAL A 202 -2.63 -7.39 -3.94
N ILE A 203 -2.04 -7.08 -5.09
CA ILE A 203 -0.61 -7.27 -5.33
C ILE A 203 0.03 -5.92 -5.55
N ALA A 204 0.85 -5.49 -4.61
CA ALA A 204 1.57 -4.23 -4.70
C ALA A 204 3.05 -4.49 -5.00
N CYS A 205 3.50 -3.95 -6.13
CA CYS A 205 4.87 -4.09 -6.58
C CYS A 205 5.66 -2.82 -6.28
N TYR A 206 6.87 -2.99 -5.79
CA TYR A 206 7.76 -1.89 -5.46
C TYR A 206 9.16 -2.12 -6.01
N ASN A 207 9.88 -1.03 -6.23
CA ASN A 207 11.31 -1.01 -6.50
C ASN A 207 12.05 -0.43 -5.30
N PHE A 208 13.36 -0.63 -5.27
CA PHE A 208 14.23 0.08 -4.34
C PHE A 208 14.83 1.31 -5.00
N THR A 209 15.00 2.39 -4.23
CA THR A 209 15.85 3.52 -4.59
C THR A 209 17.33 3.16 -4.39
N GLU A 210 18.22 4.02 -4.82
CA GLU A 210 19.68 3.85 -4.57
C GLU A 210 20.00 3.80 -3.07
N ASP A 211 19.27 4.55 -2.26
CA ASP A 211 19.40 4.58 -0.79
C ASP A 211 18.68 3.42 -0.08
N GLY A 212 18.02 2.52 -0.82
CA GLY A 212 17.33 1.34 -0.27
C GLY A 212 15.91 1.60 0.24
N ASP A 213 15.33 2.76 -0.03
CA ASP A 213 13.91 3.00 0.22
C ASP A 213 13.04 2.27 -0.80
N ILE A 214 11.79 1.99 -0.43
CA ILE A 214 10.83 1.40 -1.37
C ILE A 214 10.02 2.47 -2.09
N VAL A 215 9.74 2.22 -3.38
CA VAL A 215 8.84 3.03 -4.20
C VAL A 215 7.82 2.11 -4.85
N PHE A 216 6.55 2.29 -4.54
CA PHE A 216 5.50 1.55 -5.23
C PHE A 216 5.42 1.97 -6.69
N VAL A 217 5.41 0.98 -7.57
CA VAL A 217 5.39 1.21 -9.03
C VAL A 217 4.17 0.59 -9.70
N HIS A 218 3.55 -0.43 -9.09
CA HIS A 218 2.38 -1.09 -9.65
C HIS A 218 1.53 -1.72 -8.54
N VAL A 219 0.24 -1.41 -8.51
CA VAL A 219 -0.72 -2.02 -7.56
C VAL A 219 -1.92 -2.55 -8.35
N MET A 220 -2.20 -3.82 -8.16
CA MET A 220 -3.25 -4.55 -8.86
C MET A 220 -4.27 -5.07 -7.86
N PHE A 221 -5.55 -4.96 -8.21
CA PHE A 221 -6.66 -5.59 -7.48
C PHE A 221 -7.43 -6.54 -8.40
N ALA A 222 -7.79 -7.70 -7.90
CA ALA A 222 -8.71 -8.61 -8.60
C ALA A 222 -9.45 -9.50 -7.61
N GLU A 223 -10.68 -9.83 -7.96
CA GLU A 223 -11.40 -10.94 -7.34
C GLU A 223 -11.05 -12.23 -8.10
N LEU A 224 -10.34 -13.13 -7.42
CA LEU A 224 -9.84 -14.37 -8.00
C LEU A 224 -10.72 -15.55 -7.60
N ALA A 225 -11.01 -16.43 -8.56
CA ALA A 225 -11.62 -17.73 -8.31
C ALA A 225 -10.61 -18.64 -7.63
N GLY A 226 -11.01 -19.28 -6.53
CA GLY A 226 -10.16 -20.18 -5.75
C GLY A 226 -9.75 -21.45 -6.49
N HIS A 227 -8.74 -22.15 -6.00
CA HIS A 227 -8.25 -23.38 -6.62
C HIS A 227 -9.30 -24.51 -6.65
N GLN A 228 -10.31 -24.46 -5.78
CA GLN A 228 -11.41 -25.44 -5.73
C GLN A 228 -12.62 -25.04 -6.58
N ASP A 229 -12.64 -23.83 -7.14
CA ASP A 229 -13.73 -23.37 -7.99
C ASP A 229 -13.71 -24.09 -9.35
N ALA A 230 -14.85 -24.13 -10.04
CA ALA A 230 -14.98 -24.82 -11.33
C ALA A 230 -14.02 -24.29 -12.42
N ASN A 231 -13.68 -23.00 -12.37
CA ASN A 231 -12.74 -22.35 -13.28
C ASN A 231 -11.72 -21.54 -12.50
N PRO A 232 -10.73 -22.18 -11.87
CA PRO A 232 -9.81 -21.51 -10.98
C PRO A 232 -8.89 -20.51 -11.71
N ASP A 233 -8.50 -19.48 -10.99
CA ASP A 233 -7.48 -18.51 -11.42
C ASP A 233 -6.06 -18.91 -10.94
N TRP A 234 -5.93 -20.12 -10.41
CA TRP A 234 -4.72 -20.67 -9.80
C TRP A 234 -4.26 -21.96 -10.49
N SER A 235 -2.96 -22.15 -10.54
CA SER A 235 -2.30 -23.40 -10.94
C SER A 235 -1.50 -23.95 -9.77
N TYR A 236 -1.61 -25.24 -9.53
CA TYR A 236 -0.81 -25.95 -8.55
C TYR A 236 0.65 -26.09 -9.03
N VAL A 237 1.61 -25.68 -8.20
CA VAL A 237 3.05 -25.78 -8.52
C VAL A 237 3.80 -26.79 -7.65
N GLY A 238 3.15 -27.43 -6.73
CA GLY A 238 3.70 -28.52 -5.94
C GLY A 238 3.79 -28.25 -4.45
N SER A 239 3.96 -29.33 -3.69
CA SER A 239 4.40 -29.30 -2.29
C SER A 239 5.83 -29.83 -2.25
N LYS A 240 6.77 -29.10 -1.65
CA LYS A 240 8.10 -29.63 -1.37
C LYS A 240 8.09 -30.30 -0.01
N VAL A 241 8.53 -31.55 0.03
CA VAL A 241 8.87 -32.24 1.27
C VAL A 241 10.22 -31.69 1.74
N ASN A 242 10.30 -31.27 2.98
CA ASN A 242 11.59 -30.93 3.59
C ASN A 242 12.34 -32.25 3.86
N GLU A 243 13.36 -32.52 3.09
CA GLU A 243 14.12 -33.78 3.15
C GLU A 243 14.76 -34.03 4.52
N GLY A 244 15.05 -32.96 5.30
CA GLY A 244 15.63 -33.08 6.62
C GLY A 244 14.64 -33.39 7.76
N THR A 245 13.36 -33.02 7.61
CA THR A 245 12.35 -33.17 8.67
C THR A 245 11.16 -34.04 8.26
N GLY A 246 11.06 -34.43 6.99
CA GLY A 246 9.91 -35.17 6.44
C GLY A 246 8.60 -34.36 6.44
N SER A 247 8.62 -33.10 6.90
CA SER A 247 7.43 -32.23 6.90
C SER A 247 7.09 -31.81 5.48
N ARG A 248 5.82 -31.93 5.09
CA ARG A 248 5.34 -31.36 3.83
C ARG A 248 5.23 -29.85 3.95
N ARG A 249 5.85 -29.10 3.04
CA ARG A 249 5.49 -27.71 2.85
C ARG A 249 4.02 -27.62 2.42
N THR A 250 3.37 -26.57 2.85
CA THR A 250 2.03 -26.20 2.42
C THR A 250 1.93 -26.24 0.89
N GLU A 251 0.83 -26.72 0.36
CA GLU A 251 0.56 -26.70 -1.09
C GLU A 251 0.67 -25.29 -1.62
N THR A 252 1.44 -25.10 -2.68
CA THR A 252 1.70 -23.79 -3.27
C THR A 252 0.99 -23.68 -4.61
N TYR A 253 0.20 -22.63 -4.74
CA TYR A 253 -0.49 -22.23 -5.95
C TYR A 253 0.06 -20.91 -6.46
N VAL A 254 0.14 -20.75 -7.76
CA VAL A 254 0.44 -19.48 -8.44
C VAL A 254 -0.73 -19.10 -9.33
N THR A 255 -0.95 -17.82 -9.56
CA THR A 255 -1.96 -17.39 -10.53
C THR A 255 -1.61 -17.94 -11.92
N ASN A 256 -2.57 -18.58 -12.56
CA ASN A 256 -2.46 -18.97 -13.97
C ASN A 256 -2.59 -17.73 -14.89
N LEU A 257 -2.57 -17.93 -16.21
CA LEU A 257 -2.67 -16.82 -17.16
C LEU A 257 -3.97 -16.03 -17.00
N LYS A 258 -5.09 -16.68 -16.69
CA LYS A 258 -6.38 -16.03 -16.46
C LYS A 258 -6.35 -15.16 -15.18
N GLY A 259 -5.88 -15.71 -14.06
CA GLY A 259 -5.74 -14.94 -12.82
C GLY A 259 -4.76 -13.77 -12.95
N THR A 260 -3.63 -13.99 -13.63
CA THR A 260 -2.66 -12.94 -13.93
C THR A 260 -3.26 -11.85 -14.83
N THR A 261 -4.09 -12.23 -15.82
CA THR A 261 -4.81 -11.26 -16.67
C THR A 261 -5.77 -10.41 -15.87
N LYS A 262 -6.58 -11.02 -14.98
CA LYS A 262 -7.48 -10.26 -14.09
C LYS A 262 -6.74 -9.25 -13.21
N LEU A 263 -5.62 -9.65 -12.63
CA LEU A 263 -4.77 -8.76 -11.84
C LEU A 263 -4.23 -7.60 -12.67
N ARG A 264 -3.68 -7.86 -13.86
CA ARG A 264 -3.17 -6.83 -14.75
C ARG A 264 -4.27 -5.89 -15.26
N ASP A 265 -5.44 -6.39 -15.56
CA ASP A 265 -6.61 -5.57 -15.86
C ASP A 265 -6.94 -4.65 -14.67
N GLY A 266 -6.87 -5.18 -13.45
CA GLY A 266 -7.10 -4.46 -12.20
C GLY A 266 -5.94 -3.57 -11.72
N SER A 267 -5.10 -3.07 -12.62
CA SER A 267 -4.02 -2.11 -12.31
C SER A 267 -4.62 -0.78 -11.85
N VAL A 268 -4.78 -0.59 -10.55
CA VAL A 268 -5.33 0.64 -9.96
C VAL A 268 -4.29 1.74 -9.82
N TYR A 269 -3.03 1.36 -9.65
CA TYR A 269 -1.88 2.26 -9.67
C TYR A 269 -0.81 1.66 -10.58
N ILE A 270 -0.33 2.41 -11.56
CA ILE A 270 0.75 1.97 -12.43
C ILE A 270 1.59 3.15 -12.88
N ASN A 271 2.84 3.17 -12.42
CA ASN A 271 3.82 4.15 -12.86
C ASN A 271 4.30 3.78 -14.27
N THR A 272 3.70 4.41 -15.27
CA THR A 272 3.96 4.15 -16.69
C THR A 272 5.35 4.58 -17.15
N ASP A 273 6.04 5.40 -16.38
CA ASP A 273 7.43 5.81 -16.67
C ASP A 273 8.39 4.65 -16.40
N VAL A 274 8.07 3.82 -15.40
CA VAL A 274 8.88 2.69 -14.95
C VAL A 274 8.37 1.35 -15.48
N VAL A 275 7.06 1.12 -15.44
CA VAL A 275 6.44 -0.18 -15.77
C VAL A 275 6.20 -0.30 -17.26
N LYS A 276 6.86 -1.26 -17.91
CA LYS A 276 6.68 -1.56 -19.34
C LYS A 276 5.67 -2.70 -19.52
N PHE A 277 4.41 -2.35 -19.80
CA PHE A 277 3.29 -3.30 -19.88
C PHE A 277 2.84 -3.67 -21.30
N GLY A 278 3.48 -3.14 -22.34
CA GLY A 278 3.10 -3.41 -23.74
C GLY A 278 3.08 -4.91 -24.11
N ARG A 279 4.02 -5.70 -23.55
CA ARG A 279 4.07 -7.14 -23.75
C ARG A 279 2.86 -7.86 -23.13
N TRP A 280 2.32 -7.35 -22.02
CA TRP A 280 1.18 -7.99 -21.33
C TRP A 280 -0.09 -7.99 -22.17
N ARG A 281 -0.23 -7.03 -23.12
CA ARG A 281 -1.34 -7.00 -24.06
C ARG A 281 -1.40 -8.27 -24.93
N GLN A 282 -0.26 -8.86 -25.24
CA GLN A 282 -0.14 -10.08 -26.02
C GLN A 282 -0.27 -11.36 -25.16
N GLU A 283 0.00 -11.24 -23.87
CA GLU A 283 -0.03 -12.33 -22.89
C GLU A 283 -1.32 -12.34 -22.06
N ARG A 284 -2.44 -11.93 -22.62
CA ARG A 284 -3.73 -11.91 -21.90
C ARG A 284 -4.74 -12.85 -22.51
N VAL A 285 -5.77 -13.22 -21.72
CA VAL A 285 -6.89 -14.05 -22.15
C VAL A 285 -8.22 -13.37 -21.81
N GLY A 286 -9.25 -13.66 -22.61
CA GLY A 286 -10.59 -13.09 -22.42
C GLY A 286 -10.76 -11.69 -23.01
N ALA A 287 -11.97 -11.14 -22.87
CA ALA A 287 -12.30 -9.78 -23.28
C ALA A 287 -11.56 -8.74 -22.41
N VAL A 288 -11.26 -7.59 -23.00
CA VAL A 288 -10.68 -6.46 -22.27
C VAL A 288 -11.81 -5.70 -21.59
N PRO A 289 -11.84 -5.60 -20.24
CA PRO A 289 -12.81 -4.74 -19.57
C PRO A 289 -12.57 -3.26 -19.90
N ASP A 290 -13.63 -2.44 -19.94
CA ASP A 290 -13.53 -1.01 -20.25
C ASP A 290 -12.64 -0.23 -19.28
N TRP A 291 -12.49 -0.72 -18.07
CA TRP A 291 -11.62 -0.16 -17.05
C TRP A 291 -10.18 -0.70 -17.08
N SER A 292 -9.86 -1.62 -17.98
CA SER A 292 -8.51 -2.16 -18.10
C SER A 292 -7.52 -1.11 -18.65
N ILE A 293 -6.24 -1.24 -18.26
CA ILE A 293 -5.16 -0.46 -18.86
C ILE A 293 -4.97 -0.79 -20.35
N PHE A 294 -5.59 -1.87 -20.83
CA PHE A 294 -5.51 -2.33 -22.22
C PHE A 294 -6.72 -1.93 -23.07
N ALA A 295 -7.74 -1.28 -22.47
CA ALA A 295 -8.90 -0.76 -23.19
C ALA A 295 -8.53 0.36 -24.17
#